data_d3df3cc4bba051d7573369c3a78fc9a3
#
_entry.id   d3df3cc4bba051d7573369c3a78fc9a3
#
_cell.length_a   1.000
_cell.length_b   1.000
_cell.length_c   1.000
_cell.angle_alpha   90.00
_cell.angle_beta   90.00
_cell.angle_gamma   90.00
#
_symmetry.space_group_name_H-M   'P 1'
#
loop_
_entity.id
_entity.type
_entity.pdbx_description
1 polymer ?
#
loop_
_entity_poly.entity_id
_entity_poly.type
_entity_poly.pdbx_seq_one_letter_code
_entity_poly.pdbx_strand_id
1 'polypeptide(L)'
;MTRLFLDTTDASLNLIGEGHCIRSPGLAYLDAGGLVFGDAAFAQLKQSPLAVRSDFWSQLGTTPLNTGFGEARHTADLVYEHMKALLNNAPEQRALCIIAPGNMQQSQIELLLGILGSLXIDVTAVIDRALLAHPATRGSGLNLSLQWRQLIVSEIKVDAAEMSVTKVTELSGLGYLDLLEMCLENCADLCVEQTRFDPRRSAASEQQLLSAIPSLLATLGDKTEVPLDIGSTTFKVTRSSFESVARRISAAIDLTQGHISADETLSLFPGIGLDSVATSDSISNNAQGVLNSRSEGEALSRITRCALTVDTTDTSAVPGSEIVTETIIDTNDAKGTLAANLNLSADDPTSEPPTHLLIDGIAYRIGVEPSATEGFGVVKSQGLAYIEDSFXXEITVLSVSGSHDTLPTGSRLYRSDGKEAMLIFVET
;
A
#
# COMPACT_ATOMS: atom_id res chain seq x y z
N MET A 1 -1.63 21.58 20.73
CA MET A 1 -2.25 20.39 21.34
C MET A 1 -1.53 19.16 20.82
N THR A 2 -1.13 18.27 21.73
CA THR A 2 -0.51 16.99 21.36
C THR A 2 -1.58 16.12 20.70
N ARG A 3 -1.25 15.52 19.57
CA ARG A 3 -2.19 14.72 18.76
C ARG A 3 -1.75 13.27 18.75
N LEU A 4 -2.71 12.36 18.80
CA LEU A 4 -2.46 10.93 18.61
C LEU A 4 -2.59 10.57 17.12
N PHE A 5 -1.81 9.60 16.67
CA PHE A 5 -1.85 9.02 15.35
C PHE A 5 -2.17 7.54 15.46
N LEU A 6 -3.19 7.07 14.78
CA LEU A 6 -3.57 5.67 14.73
C LEU A 6 -3.23 5.09 13.34
N ASP A 7 -2.11 4.36 13.25
CA ASP A 7 -1.78 3.59 12.04
C ASP A 7 -2.60 2.30 12.07
N THR A 8 -3.54 2.18 11.15
CA THR A 8 -4.48 1.05 11.09
C THR A 8 -4.00 -0.10 10.19
N THR A 9 -2.70 -0.16 9.88
CA THR A 9 -2.09 -1.32 9.22
C THR A 9 -2.15 -2.51 10.19
N ASP A 10 -3.01 -3.48 9.92
CA ASP A 10 -3.39 -4.48 10.92
C ASP A 10 -2.26 -5.37 11.42
N ALA A 11 -1.24 -5.67 10.60
CA ALA A 11 -0.07 -6.46 11.03
C ALA A 11 0.83 -5.68 12.00
N SER A 12 0.78 -4.34 11.95
CA SER A 12 1.62 -3.46 12.78
C SER A 12 0.81 -2.28 13.31
N LEU A 13 -0.43 -2.52 13.73
CA LEU A 13 -1.31 -1.46 14.23
C LEU A 13 -0.67 -0.75 15.42
N ASN A 14 -0.58 0.59 15.31
CA ASN A 14 0.12 1.43 16.27
C ASN A 14 -0.71 2.65 16.66
N LEU A 15 -0.75 2.95 17.97
CA LEU A 15 -1.21 4.22 18.47
C LEU A 15 0.02 5.03 18.91
N ILE A 16 0.32 6.09 18.16
CA ILE A 16 1.55 6.88 18.29
C ILE A 16 1.21 8.22 18.91
N GLY A 17 1.90 8.56 20.00
CA GLY A 17 1.80 9.86 20.66
C GLY A 17 3.19 10.43 20.92
N GLU A 18 3.24 11.61 21.58
CA GLU A 18 4.50 12.26 21.88
C GLU A 18 5.35 11.42 22.84
N GLY A 19 6.44 10.86 22.33
CA GLY A 19 7.39 10.08 23.10
C GLY A 19 6.93 8.67 23.48
N HIS A 20 5.83 8.17 22.88
CA HIS A 20 5.37 6.80 23.14
C HIS A 20 4.66 6.21 21.92
N CYS A 21 4.78 4.91 21.77
CA CYS A 21 4.11 4.14 20.72
C CYS A 21 3.54 2.86 21.36
N ILE A 22 2.24 2.68 21.24
CA ILE A 22 1.57 1.46 21.73
C ILE A 22 1.27 0.60 20.51
N ARG A 23 1.97 -0.52 20.38
CA ARG A 23 1.76 -1.48 19.30
C ARG A 23 0.77 -2.56 19.76
N SER A 24 -0.22 -2.83 18.96
CA SER A 24 -1.17 -3.92 19.20
C SER A 24 -1.61 -4.50 17.86
N PRO A 25 -0.93 -5.53 17.36
CA PRO A 25 -1.32 -6.17 16.08
C PRO A 25 -2.79 -6.56 16.05
N GLY A 26 -3.42 -6.44 14.87
CA GLY A 26 -4.85 -6.70 14.64
C GLY A 26 -5.20 -8.17 14.71
N LEU A 27 -4.92 -8.79 15.85
CA LEU A 27 -5.27 -10.17 16.16
C LEU A 27 -6.18 -10.19 17.39
N ALA A 28 -7.20 -11.04 17.34
CA ALA A 28 -8.11 -11.25 18.47
C ALA A 28 -8.12 -12.76 18.82
N TYR A 29 -8.06 -13.06 20.09
CA TYR A 29 -8.16 -14.43 20.62
C TYR A 29 -9.32 -14.49 21.60
N LEU A 30 -10.18 -15.48 21.44
CA LEU A 30 -11.31 -15.71 22.35
C LEU A 30 -10.88 -16.71 23.42
N ASP A 31 -10.61 -16.22 24.62
CA ASP A 31 -10.28 -17.00 25.80
C ASP A 31 -11.54 -17.24 26.66
N ALA A 32 -11.42 -18.10 27.66
CA ALA A 32 -12.44 -18.33 28.68
C ALA A 32 -12.83 -17.05 29.45
N GLY A 33 -11.90 -16.11 29.57
CA GLY A 33 -12.10 -14.81 30.22
C GLY A 33 -12.60 -13.70 29.33
N GLY A 34 -12.72 -13.92 28.02
CA GLY A 34 -13.13 -12.90 27.05
C GLY A 34 -12.14 -12.68 25.92
N LEU A 35 -12.23 -11.50 25.28
CA LEU A 35 -11.39 -11.15 24.15
C LEU A 35 -10.01 -10.65 24.59
N VAL A 36 -8.99 -11.19 23.93
CA VAL A 36 -7.58 -10.81 24.12
C VAL A 36 -7.04 -10.38 22.76
N PHE A 37 -6.22 -9.32 22.71
CA PHE A 37 -5.75 -8.73 21.45
C PHE A 37 -4.22 -8.68 21.36
N GLY A 38 -3.73 -8.45 20.15
CA GLY A 38 -2.33 -8.16 19.89
C GLY A 38 -1.40 -9.36 20.05
N ASP A 39 -0.26 -9.13 20.69
CA ASP A 39 0.80 -10.15 20.83
C ASP A 39 0.33 -11.35 21.68
N ALA A 40 -0.56 -11.15 22.63
CA ALA A 40 -1.14 -12.25 23.42
C ALA A 40 -2.02 -13.16 22.54
N ALA A 41 -2.74 -12.58 21.57
CA ALA A 41 -3.49 -13.37 20.57
C ALA A 41 -2.54 -14.06 19.59
N PHE A 42 -1.44 -13.40 19.18
CA PHE A 42 -0.40 -13.99 18.33
C PHE A 42 0.17 -15.27 18.94
N ALA A 43 0.37 -15.28 20.26
CA ALA A 43 0.88 -16.45 20.99
C ALA A 43 -0.07 -17.67 20.97
N GLN A 44 -1.28 -17.53 20.42
CA GLN A 44 -2.28 -18.60 20.35
C GLN A 44 -2.54 -19.13 18.92
N LEU A 45 -1.87 -18.55 17.90
CA LEU A 45 -2.13 -18.89 16.49
C LEU A 45 -2.04 -20.39 16.18
N LYS A 46 -1.08 -21.10 16.79
CA LYS A 46 -0.89 -22.54 16.58
C LYS A 46 -1.54 -23.38 17.70
N GLN A 47 -1.70 -22.82 18.88
CA GLN A 47 -2.28 -23.55 20.00
C GLN A 47 -3.80 -23.61 19.95
N SER A 48 -4.44 -22.54 19.47
CA SER A 48 -5.92 -22.44 19.44
C SER A 48 -6.36 -21.73 18.15
N PRO A 49 -6.01 -22.28 16.97
CA PRO A 49 -6.23 -21.54 15.70
C PRO A 49 -7.69 -21.18 15.41
N LEU A 50 -8.64 -22.00 15.87
CA LEU A 50 -10.08 -21.71 15.68
C LEU A 50 -10.59 -20.57 16.59
N ALA A 51 -9.85 -20.26 17.64
CA ALA A 51 -10.19 -19.20 18.59
C ALA A 51 -9.44 -17.90 18.32
N VAL A 52 -8.65 -17.83 17.20
CA VAL A 52 -7.92 -16.62 16.80
C VAL A 52 -8.50 -16.06 15.50
N ARG A 53 -8.68 -14.73 15.42
CA ARG A 53 -9.06 -14.02 14.21
C ARG A 53 -8.02 -12.98 13.84
N SER A 54 -7.68 -12.92 12.54
CA SER A 54 -6.70 -11.98 11.98
C SER A 54 -7.28 -11.12 10.86
N ASP A 55 -8.58 -11.24 10.58
CA ASP A 55 -9.24 -10.62 9.42
C ASP A 55 -10.14 -9.43 9.78
N PHE A 56 -10.36 -9.16 11.07
CA PHE A 56 -11.41 -8.23 11.50
C PHE A 56 -11.11 -6.75 11.17
N TRP A 57 -9.86 -6.37 11.04
CA TRP A 57 -9.49 -5.02 10.58
C TRP A 57 -9.65 -4.88 9.06
N SER A 58 -9.11 -5.84 8.31
CA SER A 58 -9.20 -5.80 6.83
C SER A 58 -10.63 -5.99 6.33
N GLN A 59 -11.45 -6.73 7.11
CA GLN A 59 -12.87 -6.96 6.80
C GLN A 59 -13.81 -6.16 7.73
N LEU A 60 -13.38 -4.98 8.18
CA LEU A 60 -14.19 -4.13 9.05
C LEU A 60 -15.58 -3.88 8.43
N GLY A 61 -16.63 -4.31 9.11
CA GLY A 61 -17.99 -4.22 8.61
C GLY A 61 -19.02 -4.67 9.63
N THR A 62 -20.31 -4.55 9.24
CA THR A 62 -21.46 -4.95 10.06
C THR A 62 -22.15 -6.21 9.54
N THR A 63 -21.52 -6.93 8.63
CA THR A 63 -22.01 -8.26 8.21
C THR A 63 -21.87 -9.24 9.38
N PRO A 64 -22.91 -9.99 9.70
CA PRO A 64 -22.82 -10.95 10.81
C PRO A 64 -21.69 -11.97 10.61
N LEU A 65 -20.99 -12.29 11.68
CA LEU A 65 -19.96 -13.33 11.66
C LEU A 65 -20.62 -14.70 11.42
N ASN A 66 -20.06 -15.46 10.50
CA ASN A 66 -20.58 -16.80 10.17
C ASN A 66 -20.46 -17.78 11.35
N THR A 67 -19.46 -17.57 12.21
CA THR A 67 -19.27 -18.34 13.43
C THR A 67 -19.19 -17.36 14.61
N GLY A 68 -19.84 -17.68 15.68
CA GLY A 68 -19.81 -16.84 16.89
C GLY A 68 -18.38 -16.64 17.39
N PHE A 69 -18.08 -15.43 17.89
CA PHE A 69 -16.77 -15.11 18.44
C PHE A 69 -16.99 -14.32 19.75
N GLY A 70 -17.29 -15.06 20.81
CA GLY A 70 -17.74 -14.48 22.07
C GLY A 70 -19.06 -13.74 21.90
N GLU A 71 -19.11 -12.50 22.36
CA GLU A 71 -20.28 -11.62 22.23
C GLU A 71 -20.26 -10.81 20.92
N ALA A 72 -19.17 -10.88 20.16
CA ALA A 72 -19.04 -10.13 18.91
C ALA A 72 -19.98 -10.69 17.83
N ARG A 73 -20.79 -9.83 17.25
CA ARG A 73 -21.76 -10.15 16.20
C ARG A 73 -21.18 -9.94 14.81
N HIS A 74 -20.24 -9.00 14.68
CA HIS A 74 -19.60 -8.61 13.44
C HIS A 74 -18.17 -8.08 13.72
N THR A 75 -17.40 -7.91 12.67
CA THR A 75 -16.00 -7.45 12.81
C THR A 75 -15.92 -6.07 13.45
N ALA A 76 -16.93 -5.21 13.27
CA ALA A 76 -16.96 -3.89 13.93
C ALA A 76 -16.97 -4.00 15.46
N ASP A 77 -17.61 -5.03 16.02
CA ASP A 77 -17.59 -5.25 17.49
C ASP A 77 -16.17 -5.58 17.96
N LEU A 78 -15.42 -6.35 17.17
CA LEU A 78 -14.02 -6.70 17.48
C LEU A 78 -13.10 -5.47 17.40
N VAL A 79 -13.30 -4.63 16.36
CA VAL A 79 -12.55 -3.36 16.24
C VAL A 79 -12.86 -2.43 17.42
N TYR A 80 -14.14 -2.33 17.81
CA TYR A 80 -14.56 -1.53 18.97
C TYR A 80 -13.84 -1.98 20.26
N GLU A 81 -13.87 -3.28 20.55
CA GLU A 81 -13.22 -3.82 21.77
C GLU A 81 -11.69 -3.69 21.70
N HIS A 82 -11.09 -3.88 20.50
CA HIS A 82 -9.65 -3.69 20.32
C HIS A 82 -9.26 -2.22 20.54
N MET A 83 -10.01 -1.28 19.94
CA MET A 83 -9.76 0.16 20.17
C MET A 83 -9.92 0.57 21.62
N LYS A 84 -10.94 0.05 22.29
CA LYS A 84 -11.17 0.28 23.72
C LYS A 84 -9.98 -0.22 24.57
N ALA A 85 -9.48 -1.42 24.27
CA ALA A 85 -8.31 -1.99 24.95
C ALA A 85 -7.05 -1.16 24.70
N LEU A 86 -6.85 -0.70 23.46
CA LEU A 86 -5.70 0.11 23.06
C LEU A 86 -5.73 1.48 23.78
N LEU A 87 -6.88 2.14 23.76
CA LEU A 87 -7.07 3.48 24.34
C LEU A 87 -6.99 3.49 25.86
N ASN A 88 -7.30 2.38 26.54
CA ASN A 88 -7.15 2.26 27.99
C ASN A 88 -5.69 2.39 28.44
N ASN A 89 -4.74 2.14 27.53
CA ASN A 89 -3.31 2.25 27.80
C ASN A 89 -2.71 3.56 27.26
N ALA A 90 -3.54 4.41 26.66
CA ALA A 90 -3.11 5.66 26.01
C ALA A 90 -3.25 6.86 26.97
N PRO A 91 -2.52 7.95 26.73
CA PRO A 91 -2.75 9.22 27.43
C PRO A 91 -4.18 9.75 27.21
N GLU A 92 -4.66 10.60 28.12
CA GLU A 92 -5.99 11.21 28.05
C GLU A 92 -6.12 12.26 26.93
N GLN A 93 -5.72 11.93 25.73
CA GLN A 93 -5.90 12.79 24.56
C GLN A 93 -7.07 12.31 23.74
N ARG A 94 -7.88 13.24 23.27
CA ARG A 94 -9.10 12.91 22.53
C ARG A 94 -9.05 13.28 21.06
N ALA A 95 -7.98 13.97 20.62
CA ALA A 95 -7.78 14.32 19.21
C ALA A 95 -6.88 13.30 18.52
N LEU A 96 -7.36 12.70 17.45
CA LEU A 96 -6.69 11.59 16.78
C LEU A 96 -6.68 11.78 15.24
N CYS A 97 -5.57 11.47 14.61
CA CYS A 97 -5.45 11.35 13.16
C CYS A 97 -5.38 9.86 12.77
N ILE A 98 -6.22 9.43 11.87
CA ILE A 98 -6.19 8.06 11.33
C ILE A 98 -5.19 8.02 10.16
N ILE A 99 -4.29 7.05 10.18
CA ILE A 99 -3.39 6.71 9.08
C ILE A 99 -3.92 5.40 8.50
N ALA A 100 -4.56 5.51 7.33
CA ALA A 100 -5.32 4.40 6.74
C ALA A 100 -4.51 3.71 5.64
N PRO A 101 -4.40 2.38 5.63
CA PRO A 101 -3.77 1.67 4.53
C PRO A 101 -4.56 1.87 3.23
N GLY A 102 -3.87 1.85 2.09
CA GLY A 102 -4.42 2.19 0.78
C GLY A 102 -5.73 1.48 0.42
N ASN A 103 -5.88 0.24 0.86
CA ASN A 103 -7.03 -0.59 0.54
C ASN A 103 -8.25 -0.40 1.46
N MET A 104 -8.13 0.38 2.54
CA MET A 104 -9.27 0.63 3.45
C MET A 104 -10.35 1.42 2.70
N GLN A 105 -11.53 0.85 2.58
CA GLN A 105 -12.64 1.43 1.81
C GLN A 105 -13.29 2.60 2.56
N GLN A 106 -13.95 3.50 1.83
CA GLN A 106 -14.65 4.66 2.41
C GLN A 106 -15.67 4.23 3.48
N SER A 107 -16.44 3.18 3.23
CA SER A 107 -17.42 2.64 4.19
C SER A 107 -16.76 2.12 5.48
N GLN A 108 -15.56 1.57 5.37
CA GLN A 108 -14.79 1.11 6.54
C GLN A 108 -14.28 2.30 7.36
N ILE A 109 -13.82 3.37 6.67
CA ILE A 109 -13.40 4.62 7.33
C ILE A 109 -14.60 5.22 8.09
N GLU A 110 -15.76 5.32 7.44
CA GLU A 110 -16.98 5.86 8.07
C GLU A 110 -17.39 5.06 9.31
N LEU A 111 -17.30 3.72 9.21
CA LEU A 111 -17.61 2.84 10.34
C LEU A 111 -16.59 3.04 11.48
N LEU A 112 -15.31 3.15 11.14
CA LEU A 112 -14.25 3.40 12.14
C LEU A 112 -14.44 4.78 12.82
N LEU A 113 -14.85 5.80 12.07
CA LEU A 113 -15.19 7.11 12.62
C LEU A 113 -16.34 7.00 13.64
N GLY A 114 -17.36 6.21 13.31
CA GLY A 114 -18.48 5.93 14.23
C GLY A 114 -18.03 5.22 15.50
N ILE A 115 -17.15 4.21 15.36
CA ILE A 115 -16.56 3.47 16.49
C ILE A 115 -15.78 4.44 17.40
N LEU A 116 -14.87 5.22 16.82
CA LEU A 116 -14.03 6.17 17.57
C LEU A 116 -14.89 7.25 18.25
N GLY A 117 -15.91 7.74 17.55
CA GLY A 117 -16.88 8.70 18.13
C GLY A 117 -17.61 8.13 19.34
N SER A 118 -17.97 6.83 19.32
CA SER A 118 -18.62 6.16 20.45
C SER A 118 -17.68 5.95 21.64
N LEU A 119 -16.36 6.02 21.39
CA LEU A 119 -15.33 5.96 22.42
C LEU A 119 -14.86 7.33 22.92
N UNK A 120 -15.50 8.46 22.33
CA UNK A 120 -15.18 9.67 22.68
C UNK A 120 -14.01 10.23 22.13
N ILE A 121 -13.58 9.70 21.00
CA ILE A 121 -12.38 10.18 20.32
C ILE A 121 -12.78 11.10 19.18
N ASP A 122 -12.16 12.26 19.09
CA ASP A 122 -12.39 13.23 18.01
C ASP A 122 -11.36 13.01 16.89
N VAL A 123 -11.82 12.56 15.72
CA VAL A 123 -10.93 12.33 14.57
C VAL A 123 -10.76 13.63 13.80
N THR A 124 -9.54 14.10 13.70
CA THR A 124 -9.20 15.38 13.06
C THR A 124 -8.79 15.23 11.58
N ALA A 125 -8.36 14.05 11.18
CA ALA A 125 -7.95 13.79 9.79
C ALA A 125 -7.87 12.29 9.51
N VAL A 126 -7.94 11.94 8.23
CA VAL A 126 -7.65 10.58 7.72
C VAL A 126 -6.63 10.75 6.60
N ILE A 127 -5.46 10.15 6.74
CA ILE A 127 -4.36 10.28 5.76
C ILE A 127 -4.03 8.89 5.19
N ASP A 128 -3.82 8.81 3.89
CA ASP A 128 -3.35 7.57 3.25
C ASP A 128 -1.92 7.27 3.72
N ARG A 129 -1.72 6.06 4.22
CA ARG A 129 -0.43 5.65 4.79
C ARG A 129 0.71 5.75 3.78
N ALA A 130 0.46 5.44 2.51
CA ALA A 130 1.51 5.42 1.50
C ALA A 130 2.11 6.82 1.26
N LEU A 131 1.32 7.90 1.42
CA LEU A 131 1.85 9.27 1.37
C LEU A 131 2.85 9.55 2.48
N LEU A 132 2.68 8.92 3.63
CA LEU A 132 3.51 9.15 4.81
C LEU A 132 4.75 8.26 4.82
N ALA A 133 4.62 7.09 4.20
CA ALA A 133 5.67 6.07 4.17
C ALA A 133 6.65 6.23 3.01
N HIS A 134 6.25 6.92 1.93
CA HIS A 134 7.09 7.10 0.74
C HIS A 134 7.81 8.46 0.82
N PRO A 135 9.15 8.48 0.74
CA PRO A 135 9.89 9.75 0.82
C PRO A 135 9.79 10.53 -0.50
N ALA A 136 9.12 11.68 -0.47
CA ALA A 136 8.91 12.54 -1.65
C ALA A 136 10.20 12.94 -2.36
N THR A 137 11.29 13.08 -1.61
CA THR A 137 12.62 13.44 -2.14
C THR A 137 13.22 12.38 -3.08
N ARG A 138 12.65 11.19 -3.09
CA ARG A 138 13.12 10.06 -3.92
C ARG A 138 12.34 9.91 -5.23
N GLY A 139 11.38 10.79 -5.49
CA GLY A 139 10.56 10.74 -6.70
C GLY A 139 9.47 9.67 -6.64
N SER A 140 8.91 9.35 -7.78
CA SER A 140 7.81 8.37 -7.89
C SER A 140 8.29 6.94 -7.63
N GLY A 141 7.38 6.07 -7.18
CA GLY A 141 7.73 4.69 -6.87
C GLY A 141 6.59 3.90 -6.26
N LEU A 142 6.95 2.88 -5.49
CA LEU A 142 6.00 1.99 -4.83
C LEU A 142 6.15 2.08 -3.31
N ASN A 143 5.02 1.99 -2.61
CA ASN A 143 5.01 1.74 -1.17
C ASN A 143 4.39 0.36 -0.91
N LEU A 144 5.10 -0.46 -0.17
CA LEU A 144 4.70 -1.82 0.21
C LEU A 144 4.28 -1.82 1.68
N SER A 145 3.03 -2.17 1.95
CA SER A 145 2.48 -2.20 3.32
C SER A 145 1.93 -3.58 3.64
N LEU A 146 2.45 -4.18 4.69
CA LEU A 146 2.17 -5.58 5.04
C LEU A 146 0.99 -5.67 6.01
N GLN A 147 -0.07 -6.34 5.59
CA GLN A 147 -1.22 -6.70 6.43
C GLN A 147 -1.16 -8.19 6.80
N TRP A 148 -2.00 -8.64 7.74
CA TRP A 148 -2.00 -10.05 8.16
C TRP A 148 -2.25 -11.03 7.01
N ARG A 149 -3.16 -10.70 6.10
CA ARG A 149 -3.64 -11.62 5.05
C ARG A 149 -3.21 -11.22 3.64
N GLN A 150 -2.55 -10.07 3.48
CA GLN A 150 -2.22 -9.56 2.16
C GLN A 150 -1.11 -8.52 2.22
N LEU A 151 -0.45 -8.32 1.09
CA LEU A 151 0.51 -7.25 0.89
C LEU A 151 -0.17 -6.17 0.04
N ILE A 152 -0.12 -4.93 0.49
CA ILE A 152 -0.68 -3.78 -0.23
C ILE A 152 0.45 -3.08 -0.98
N VAL A 153 0.26 -2.89 -2.27
CA VAL A 153 1.19 -2.15 -3.14
C VAL A 153 0.49 -0.87 -3.56
N SER A 154 1.03 0.27 -3.12
CA SER A 154 0.53 1.60 -3.50
C SER A 154 1.50 2.26 -4.47
N GLU A 155 1.01 2.65 -5.65
CA GLU A 155 1.80 3.41 -6.63
C GLU A 155 1.75 4.89 -6.25
N ILE A 156 2.94 5.48 -6.09
CA ILE A 156 3.09 6.87 -5.68
C ILE A 156 3.64 7.67 -6.86
N LYS A 157 2.95 8.74 -7.19
CA LYS A 157 3.40 9.71 -8.18
C LYS A 157 3.89 10.96 -7.45
N VAL A 158 5.08 11.40 -7.80
CA VAL A 158 5.69 12.63 -7.30
C VAL A 158 5.90 13.57 -8.48
N ASP A 159 5.22 14.71 -8.46
CA ASP A 159 5.41 15.82 -9.41
C ASP A 159 6.12 16.96 -8.68
N ALA A 160 6.46 18.04 -9.40
CA ALA A 160 7.21 19.17 -8.84
C ALA A 160 6.53 19.83 -7.62
N ALA A 161 5.21 19.77 -7.52
CA ALA A 161 4.42 20.47 -6.49
C ALA A 161 3.61 19.54 -5.59
N GLU A 162 3.46 18.27 -5.95
CA GLU A 162 2.52 17.37 -5.28
C GLU A 162 2.98 15.91 -5.28
N MET A 163 2.65 15.21 -4.22
CA MET A 163 2.76 13.75 -4.14
C MET A 163 1.35 13.16 -3.99
N SER A 164 1.06 12.08 -4.72
CA SER A 164 -0.27 11.45 -4.72
C SER A 164 -0.20 9.94 -4.87
N VAL A 165 -1.18 9.25 -4.25
CA VAL A 165 -1.41 7.81 -4.45
C VAL A 165 -2.27 7.67 -5.72
N THR A 166 -1.76 6.96 -6.72
CA THR A 166 -2.43 6.83 -8.02
C THR A 166 -3.14 5.48 -8.19
N LYS A 167 -2.63 4.45 -7.53
CA LYS A 167 -3.21 3.10 -7.63
C LYS A 167 -2.87 2.29 -6.39
N VAL A 168 -3.79 1.41 -6.00
CA VAL A 168 -3.58 0.47 -4.89
C VAL A 168 -3.91 -0.94 -5.39
N THR A 169 -3.01 -1.87 -5.13
CA THR A 169 -3.16 -3.29 -5.51
C THR A 169 -3.03 -4.16 -4.26
N GLU A 170 -3.95 -5.09 -4.10
CA GLU A 170 -3.96 -6.06 -3.00
C GLU A 170 -3.42 -7.40 -3.50
N LEU A 171 -2.39 -7.92 -2.84
CA LEU A 171 -1.76 -9.19 -3.19
C LEU A 171 -2.06 -10.21 -2.07
N SER A 172 -3.12 -10.99 -2.28
CA SER A 172 -3.49 -12.08 -1.37
C SER A 172 -2.43 -13.20 -1.39
N GLY A 173 -2.26 -13.89 -0.26
CA GLY A 173 -1.26 -14.95 -0.12
C GLY A 173 0.17 -14.45 0.04
N LEU A 174 0.31 -13.12 0.26
CA LEU A 174 1.58 -12.47 0.59
C LEU A 174 1.44 -11.63 1.87
N GLY A 175 0.46 -11.95 2.70
CA GLY A 175 0.30 -11.31 3.99
C GLY A 175 1.36 -11.74 5.00
N TYR A 176 1.44 -11.01 6.11
CA TYR A 176 2.43 -11.29 7.15
C TYR A 176 2.35 -12.73 7.64
N LEU A 177 1.13 -13.25 7.83
CA LEU A 177 0.94 -14.64 8.25
C LEU A 177 1.46 -15.64 7.21
N ASP A 178 1.22 -15.38 5.92
CA ASP A 178 1.74 -16.25 4.84
C ASP A 178 3.27 -16.29 4.83
N LEU A 179 3.89 -15.10 5.01
CA LEU A 179 5.36 -15.00 5.04
C LEU A 179 5.95 -15.65 6.29
N LEU A 180 5.29 -15.49 7.45
CA LEU A 180 5.71 -16.17 8.70
C LEU A 180 5.58 -17.69 8.57
N GLU A 181 4.52 -18.19 7.92
CA GLU A 181 4.35 -19.64 7.67
C GLU A 181 5.49 -20.19 6.79
N MET A 182 5.86 -19.45 5.74
CA MET A 182 7.02 -19.85 4.92
C MET A 182 8.31 -19.91 5.74
N CYS A 183 8.51 -18.92 6.62
CA CYS A 183 9.67 -18.89 7.50
C CYS A 183 9.64 -20.07 8.49
N LEU A 184 8.46 -20.36 9.03
CA LEU A 184 8.25 -21.48 9.96
C LEU A 184 8.61 -22.81 9.29
N GLU A 185 8.12 -23.06 8.06
CA GLU A 185 8.42 -24.27 7.31
C GLU A 185 9.94 -24.43 7.07
N ASN A 186 10.58 -23.33 6.61
CA ASN A 186 12.02 -23.32 6.36
C ASN A 186 12.81 -23.64 7.66
N CYS A 187 12.44 -23.03 8.78
CA CYS A 187 13.09 -23.25 10.08
C CYS A 187 12.83 -24.67 10.60
N ALA A 188 11.62 -25.19 10.43
CA ALA A 188 11.28 -26.54 10.87
C ALA A 188 12.07 -27.59 10.09
N ASP A 189 12.22 -27.39 8.77
CA ASP A 189 13.02 -28.32 7.94
C ASP A 189 14.50 -28.29 8.35
N LEU A 190 15.06 -27.10 8.63
CA LEU A 190 16.44 -26.98 9.15
C LEU A 190 16.57 -27.66 10.51
N CYS A 191 15.60 -27.51 11.38
CA CYS A 191 15.59 -28.16 12.69
C CYS A 191 15.63 -29.70 12.55
N VAL A 192 14.77 -30.24 11.66
CA VAL A 192 14.73 -31.67 11.37
C VAL A 192 16.07 -32.15 10.80
N GLU A 193 16.63 -31.40 9.85
CA GLU A 193 17.92 -31.78 9.21
C GLU A 193 19.08 -31.84 10.21
N GLN A 194 19.17 -30.82 11.08
CA GLN A 194 20.29 -30.67 12.01
C GLN A 194 20.16 -31.52 13.27
N THR A 195 18.92 -31.79 13.73
CA THR A 195 18.68 -32.32 15.09
C THR A 195 17.78 -33.55 15.14
N ARG A 196 17.08 -33.87 14.05
CA ARG A 196 16.03 -34.92 13.95
C ARG A 196 14.75 -34.57 14.75
N PHE A 197 14.67 -33.42 15.36
CA PHE A 197 13.46 -32.93 16.04
C PHE A 197 12.59 -32.14 15.05
N ASP A 198 11.30 -32.47 14.96
CA ASP A 198 10.34 -31.73 14.13
C ASP A 198 9.41 -30.90 15.01
N PRO A 199 9.56 -29.57 15.05
CA PRO A 199 8.73 -28.72 15.91
C PRO A 199 7.25 -28.71 15.51
N ARG A 200 6.89 -29.11 14.29
CA ARG A 200 5.50 -29.17 13.81
C ARG A 200 4.69 -30.34 14.44
N ARG A 201 5.34 -31.22 15.18
CA ARG A 201 4.67 -32.37 15.82
C ARG A 201 3.79 -32.01 17.02
N SER A 202 3.94 -30.81 17.55
CA SER A 202 3.05 -30.33 18.63
C SER A 202 2.74 -28.85 18.45
N ALA A 203 1.53 -28.47 18.74
CA ALA A 203 1.09 -27.08 18.67
C ALA A 203 1.98 -26.17 19.55
N ALA A 204 2.46 -26.68 20.68
CA ALA A 204 3.30 -25.90 21.60
C ALA A 204 4.68 -25.58 21.00
N SER A 205 5.37 -26.58 20.38
CA SER A 205 6.67 -26.35 19.74
C SER A 205 6.54 -25.56 18.45
N GLU A 206 5.45 -25.77 17.69
CA GLU A 206 5.17 -25.00 16.49
C GLU A 206 4.91 -23.52 16.84
N GLN A 207 4.13 -23.26 17.88
CA GLN A 207 3.90 -21.90 18.37
C GLN A 207 5.19 -21.25 18.88
N GLN A 208 6.02 -22.00 19.61
CA GLN A 208 7.30 -21.50 20.09
C GLN A 208 8.17 -21.07 18.89
N LEU A 209 8.23 -21.89 17.85
CA LEU A 209 8.97 -21.58 16.63
C LEU A 209 8.39 -20.33 15.95
N LEU A 210 7.07 -20.29 15.71
CA LEU A 210 6.38 -19.14 15.12
C LEU A 210 6.68 -17.85 15.88
N SER A 211 6.59 -17.89 17.20
CA SER A 211 6.81 -16.73 18.07
C SER A 211 8.26 -16.23 18.04
N ALA A 212 9.22 -17.10 17.74
CA ALA A 212 10.63 -16.73 17.69
C ALA A 212 11.02 -16.07 16.34
N ILE A 213 10.27 -16.29 15.27
CA ILE A 213 10.63 -15.83 13.90
C ILE A 213 10.82 -14.32 13.81
N PRO A 214 9.94 -13.45 14.33
CA PRO A 214 10.16 -12.01 14.19
C PRO A 214 11.49 -11.54 14.80
N SER A 215 11.82 -12.01 16.00
CA SER A 215 13.10 -11.69 16.66
C SER A 215 14.30 -12.28 15.92
N LEU A 216 14.15 -13.49 15.39
CA LEU A 216 15.16 -14.15 14.56
C LEU A 216 15.48 -13.35 13.30
N LEU A 217 14.44 -12.91 12.58
CA LEU A 217 14.59 -12.08 11.36
C LEU A 217 15.29 -10.76 11.68
N ALA A 218 14.91 -10.10 12.77
CA ALA A 218 15.54 -8.85 13.23
C ALA A 218 17.04 -9.08 13.52
N THR A 219 17.37 -10.17 14.19
CA THR A 219 18.78 -10.53 14.53
C THR A 219 19.60 -10.86 13.28
N LEU A 220 19.00 -11.53 12.30
CA LEU A 220 19.64 -11.89 11.03
C LEU A 220 19.90 -10.67 10.12
N GLY A 221 19.29 -9.52 10.41
CA GLY A 221 19.64 -8.27 9.74
C GLY A 221 21.13 -7.96 9.88
N ASP A 222 21.69 -8.20 11.05
CA ASP A 222 23.08 -7.90 11.40
C ASP A 222 24.02 -9.12 11.38
N LYS A 223 23.48 -10.32 11.44
CA LYS A 223 24.28 -11.56 11.57
C LYS A 223 24.06 -12.51 10.38
N THR A 224 25.08 -13.24 10.04
CA THR A 224 25.02 -14.26 8.97
C THR A 224 24.36 -15.55 9.44
N GLU A 225 24.45 -15.86 10.73
CA GLU A 225 23.94 -17.09 11.34
C GLU A 225 23.48 -16.80 12.77
N VAL A 226 22.33 -17.36 13.17
CA VAL A 226 21.78 -17.23 14.52
C VAL A 226 21.38 -18.62 15.03
N PRO A 227 21.78 -18.99 16.25
CA PRO A 227 21.25 -20.21 16.90
C PRO A 227 19.82 -19.95 17.37
N LEU A 228 18.96 -20.93 17.18
CA LEU A 228 17.55 -20.87 17.61
C LEU A 228 17.24 -22.08 18.50
N ASP A 229 16.66 -21.78 19.67
CA ASP A 229 16.30 -22.77 20.69
C ASP A 229 14.81 -23.08 20.64
N ILE A 230 14.45 -24.34 20.40
CA ILE A 230 13.05 -24.80 20.42
C ILE A 230 12.98 -26.03 21.36
N GLY A 231 12.29 -25.88 22.47
CA GLY A 231 12.28 -26.89 23.51
C GLY A 231 13.68 -27.09 24.09
N SER A 232 14.18 -28.30 24.01
CA SER A 232 15.51 -28.66 24.48
C SER A 232 16.55 -28.76 23.34
N THR A 233 16.19 -28.28 22.15
CA THR A 233 16.97 -28.47 20.91
C THR A 233 17.42 -27.10 20.38
N THR A 234 18.72 -27.04 19.97
CA THR A 234 19.29 -25.86 19.34
C THR A 234 19.69 -26.20 17.89
N PHE A 235 19.34 -25.35 16.96
CA PHE A 235 19.78 -25.45 15.54
C PHE A 235 20.15 -24.06 15.02
N LYS A 236 20.83 -24.02 13.89
CA LYS A 236 21.35 -22.78 13.30
C LYS A 236 20.52 -22.38 12.09
N VAL A 237 20.18 -21.09 12.03
CA VAL A 237 19.44 -20.48 10.94
C VAL A 237 20.33 -19.42 10.28
N THR A 238 20.33 -19.39 8.96
CA THR A 238 21.10 -18.41 8.19
C THR A 238 20.17 -17.48 7.42
N ARG A 239 20.70 -16.33 7.01
CA ARG A 239 19.96 -15.36 6.19
C ARG A 239 19.46 -15.99 4.89
N SER A 240 20.25 -16.87 4.25
CA SER A 240 19.87 -17.54 3.00
C SER A 240 18.67 -18.48 3.16
N SER A 241 18.36 -18.92 4.39
CA SER A 241 17.20 -19.77 4.66
C SER A 241 15.88 -19.10 4.28
N PHE A 242 15.88 -17.76 4.13
CA PHE A 242 14.67 -16.98 3.83
C PHE A 242 14.63 -16.38 2.42
N GLU A 243 15.57 -16.75 1.53
CA GLU A 243 15.58 -16.28 0.14
C GLU A 243 14.32 -16.65 -0.64
N SER A 244 13.67 -17.76 -0.29
CA SER A 244 12.40 -18.17 -0.91
C SER A 244 11.29 -17.14 -0.67
N VAL A 245 11.29 -16.48 0.49
CA VAL A 245 10.32 -15.43 0.85
C VAL A 245 10.51 -14.21 -0.06
N ALA A 246 11.75 -13.72 -0.16
CA ALA A 246 12.10 -12.59 -1.02
C ALA A 246 11.73 -12.88 -2.49
N ARG A 247 12.07 -14.08 -2.99
CA ARG A 247 11.74 -14.48 -4.36
C ARG A 247 10.23 -14.50 -4.61
N ARG A 248 9.44 -14.93 -3.62
CA ARG A 248 7.98 -14.97 -3.76
C ARG A 248 7.40 -13.55 -3.90
N ILE A 249 7.92 -12.59 -3.12
CA ILE A 249 7.51 -11.18 -3.19
C ILE A 249 7.94 -10.57 -4.53
N SER A 250 9.22 -10.76 -4.92
CA SER A 250 9.76 -10.20 -6.18
C SER A 250 9.09 -10.80 -7.43
N ALA A 251 8.57 -12.02 -7.35
CA ALA A 251 7.82 -12.64 -8.45
C ALA A 251 6.42 -12.02 -8.62
N ALA A 252 5.88 -11.38 -7.58
CA ALA A 252 4.54 -10.81 -7.59
C ALA A 252 4.53 -9.30 -7.87
N ILE A 253 5.67 -8.62 -7.72
CA ILE A 253 5.77 -7.16 -7.82
C ILE A 253 6.97 -6.81 -8.71
N ASP A 254 6.76 -5.91 -9.65
CA ASP A 254 7.85 -5.35 -10.44
C ASP A 254 8.60 -4.29 -9.59
N LEU A 255 9.64 -4.71 -8.91
CA LEU A 255 10.45 -3.87 -8.04
C LEU A 255 11.43 -2.96 -8.81
N THR A 256 11.31 -2.85 -10.13
CA THR A 256 12.13 -1.94 -10.93
C THR A 256 11.44 -0.58 -11.15
N GLN A 257 10.21 -0.42 -10.67
CA GLN A 257 9.38 0.78 -10.90
C GLN A 257 9.67 1.90 -9.89
N GLY A 258 10.81 2.55 -10.03
CA GLY A 258 11.16 3.71 -9.20
C GLY A 258 11.64 3.32 -7.80
N HIS A 259 11.42 4.20 -6.84
CA HIS A 259 11.86 4.01 -5.45
C HIS A 259 10.90 3.09 -4.68
N ILE A 260 11.44 2.06 -4.03
CA ILE A 260 10.65 1.08 -3.27
C ILE A 260 10.74 1.37 -1.77
N SER A 261 9.65 1.85 -1.20
CA SER A 261 9.53 2.07 0.25
C SER A 261 8.67 0.96 0.88
N ALA A 262 8.91 0.65 2.14
CA ALA A 262 8.15 -0.39 2.84
C ALA A 262 8.03 -0.08 4.33
N ASP A 263 7.15 -0.81 5.02
CA ASP A 263 7.04 -0.74 6.48
C ASP A 263 8.17 -1.56 7.17
N GLU A 264 8.36 -1.29 8.47
CA GLU A 264 9.38 -1.97 9.28
C GLU A 264 9.18 -3.48 9.30
N THR A 265 7.94 -3.94 9.33
CA THR A 265 7.61 -5.37 9.39
C THR A 265 8.10 -6.11 8.14
N LEU A 266 7.86 -5.52 6.96
CA LEU A 266 8.31 -6.11 5.71
C LEU A 266 9.84 -6.06 5.59
N SER A 267 10.47 -5.02 6.13
CA SER A 267 11.95 -4.86 6.06
C SER A 267 12.71 -5.95 6.82
N LEU A 268 12.06 -6.67 7.73
CA LEU A 268 12.67 -7.79 8.45
C LEU A 268 13.03 -8.95 7.52
N PHE A 269 12.32 -9.11 6.41
CA PHE A 269 12.55 -10.23 5.48
C PHE A 269 13.74 -9.91 4.57
N PRO A 270 14.82 -10.70 4.64
CA PRO A 270 16.04 -10.39 3.90
C PRO A 270 15.90 -10.62 2.38
N GLY A 271 16.49 -9.73 1.60
CA GLY A 271 16.64 -9.89 0.15
C GLY A 271 15.52 -9.30 -0.71
N ILE A 272 14.61 -8.53 -0.15
CA ILE A 272 13.47 -7.95 -0.91
C ILE A 272 13.91 -6.77 -1.80
N GLY A 273 15.00 -6.10 -1.51
CA GLY A 273 15.46 -4.98 -2.33
C GLY A 273 14.68 -3.69 -2.08
N LEU A 274 14.56 -3.34 -0.80
CA LEU A 274 13.90 -2.09 -0.39
C LEU A 274 14.90 -0.93 -0.40
N ASP A 275 14.46 0.24 -0.87
CA ASP A 275 15.28 1.45 -0.89
C ASP A 275 15.12 2.30 0.38
N SER A 276 13.95 2.22 1.02
CA SER A 276 13.71 2.92 2.28
C SER A 276 12.67 2.18 3.14
N VAL A 277 12.75 2.42 4.44
CA VAL A 277 11.85 1.83 5.43
C VAL A 277 11.18 2.94 6.22
N ALA A 278 9.86 2.89 6.28
CA ALA A 278 9.06 3.85 7.03
C ALA A 278 8.87 3.35 8.47
N THR A 279 9.40 4.08 9.42
CA THR A 279 9.25 3.80 10.85
C THR A 279 8.00 4.50 11.39
N SER A 280 7.52 4.08 12.54
CA SER A 280 6.39 4.73 13.23
C SER A 280 6.67 6.22 13.48
N ASP A 281 7.91 6.56 13.84
CA ASP A 281 8.33 7.95 14.06
C ASP A 281 8.29 8.75 12.75
N SER A 282 8.82 8.20 11.66
CA SER A 282 8.81 8.90 10.36
C SER A 282 7.36 9.12 9.88
N ILE A 283 6.51 8.13 10.04
CA ILE A 283 5.09 8.20 9.65
C ILE A 283 4.37 9.30 10.44
N SER A 284 4.53 9.34 11.77
CA SER A 284 3.88 10.35 12.62
C SER A 284 4.40 11.77 12.34
N ASN A 285 5.70 11.93 12.11
CA ASN A 285 6.31 13.22 11.76
C ASN A 285 5.80 13.72 10.40
N ASN A 286 5.73 12.83 9.40
CA ASN A 286 5.20 13.17 8.07
C ASN A 286 3.71 13.51 8.16
N ALA A 287 2.94 12.78 8.97
CA ALA A 287 1.52 13.07 9.20
C ALA A 287 1.35 14.47 9.81
N GLN A 288 2.18 14.82 10.81
CA GLN A 288 2.14 16.16 11.41
C GLN A 288 2.47 17.24 10.35
N GLY A 289 3.43 16.98 9.46
CA GLY A 289 3.77 17.87 8.34
C GLY A 289 2.57 18.10 7.41
N VAL A 290 1.91 17.03 7.00
CA VAL A 290 0.71 17.10 6.14
C VAL A 290 -0.40 17.92 6.83
N LEU A 291 -0.63 17.68 8.13
CA LEU A 291 -1.66 18.39 8.89
C LEU A 291 -1.36 19.88 9.05
N ASN A 292 -0.09 20.24 9.23
CA ASN A 292 0.34 21.64 9.36
C ASN A 292 0.14 22.45 8.08
N SER A 293 0.14 21.77 6.92
CA SER A 293 -0.07 22.44 5.62
C SER A 293 -1.55 22.62 5.26
N ARG A 294 -2.48 22.07 6.04
CA ARG A 294 -3.92 22.15 5.79
C ARG A 294 -4.53 23.43 6.40
N SER A 295 -5.58 23.91 5.75
CA SER A 295 -6.40 25.02 6.26
C SER A 295 -7.37 24.52 7.34
N GLU A 296 -7.61 25.35 8.35
CA GLU A 296 -8.62 25.03 9.37
C GLU A 296 -10.02 24.96 8.73
N GLY A 297 -10.81 23.99 9.12
CA GLY A 297 -12.19 23.82 8.68
C GLY A 297 -12.38 23.02 7.40
N GLU A 298 -11.33 22.43 6.85
CA GLU A 298 -11.49 21.49 5.72
C GLU A 298 -12.32 20.27 6.15
N ALA A 299 -13.22 19.85 5.27
CA ALA A 299 -14.05 18.68 5.51
C ALA A 299 -13.21 17.42 5.76
N LEU A 300 -13.68 16.55 6.64
CA LEU A 300 -13.02 15.30 6.95
C LEU A 300 -13.17 14.32 5.77
N SER A 301 -12.11 14.25 4.98
CA SER A 301 -12.01 13.32 3.84
C SER A 301 -10.64 12.64 3.87
N ARG A 302 -10.53 11.50 3.20
CA ARG A 302 -9.23 10.80 3.09
C ARG A 302 -8.27 11.61 2.23
N ILE A 303 -7.11 11.92 2.78
CA ILE A 303 -6.04 12.65 2.10
C ILE A 303 -5.20 11.62 1.32
N THR A 304 -5.32 11.64 0.00
CA THR A 304 -4.58 10.76 -0.93
C THR A 304 -3.57 11.56 -1.76
N ARG A 305 -3.44 12.85 -1.49
CA ARG A 305 -2.45 13.75 -2.13
C ARG A 305 -2.01 14.84 -1.14
N CYS A 306 -0.79 15.27 -1.26
CA CYS A 306 -0.26 16.36 -0.44
C CYS A 306 0.70 17.25 -1.25
N ALA A 307 0.67 18.54 -0.96
CA ALA A 307 1.61 19.50 -1.55
C ALA A 307 3.01 19.21 -1.03
N LEU A 308 4.01 19.34 -1.89
CA LEU A 308 5.42 19.22 -1.52
C LEU A 308 5.91 20.59 -1.05
N THR A 309 6.24 20.71 0.24
CA THR A 309 6.94 21.87 0.76
C THR A 309 8.43 21.67 0.46
N VAL A 310 8.98 22.53 -0.39
CA VAL A 310 10.43 22.57 -0.60
C VAL A 310 11.02 23.27 0.62
N ASP A 311 11.50 22.49 1.56
CA ASP A 311 12.32 23.04 2.66
C ASP A 311 13.65 23.54 2.08
N THR A 312 13.76 24.85 1.92
CA THR A 312 14.96 25.51 1.41
C THR A 312 16.11 25.57 2.46
N THR A 313 16.02 24.77 3.52
CA THR A 313 16.98 24.88 4.63
C THR A 313 18.07 23.79 4.68
N ASP A 314 18.12 22.89 3.70
CA ASP A 314 19.19 21.87 3.73
C ASP A 314 20.33 22.22 2.75
N THR A 315 21.09 23.30 3.11
CA THR A 315 22.34 23.62 2.44
C THR A 315 23.50 22.99 3.23
N SER A 316 23.55 21.66 3.26
CA SER A 316 24.80 21.00 3.68
C SER A 316 25.69 20.90 2.43
N ALA A 317 26.54 21.88 2.28
CA ALA A 317 27.51 21.95 1.21
C ALA A 317 28.50 20.78 1.26
N VAL A 318 28.52 19.99 0.20
CA VAL A 318 29.65 19.09 -0.07
C VAL A 318 30.75 19.92 -0.72
N PRO A 319 31.94 20.02 -0.16
CA PRO A 319 33.01 20.79 -0.79
C PRO A 319 33.64 19.98 -1.93
N GLY A 320 33.64 20.54 -3.12
CA GLY A 320 34.54 20.13 -4.19
C GLY A 320 33.93 19.64 -5.50
N SER A 321 33.39 20.56 -6.30
CA SER A 321 33.48 20.47 -7.76
C SER A 321 33.42 21.89 -8.34
N GLU A 322 34.43 22.24 -9.12
CA GLU A 322 34.49 23.51 -9.81
C GLU A 322 33.39 23.64 -10.87
N ILE A 323 32.61 24.71 -10.76
CA ILE A 323 31.62 25.08 -11.76
C ILE A 323 32.31 25.99 -12.79
N VAL A 324 32.38 25.52 -14.03
CA VAL A 324 32.78 26.39 -15.15
C VAL A 324 31.56 27.19 -15.58
N THR A 325 31.66 28.51 -15.36
CA THR A 325 30.60 29.43 -15.76
C THR A 325 30.83 29.84 -17.25
N GLU A 326 29.94 29.44 -18.13
CA GLU A 326 29.83 30.02 -19.46
C GLU A 326 28.67 31.02 -19.48
N THR A 327 29.02 32.28 -19.77
CA THR A 327 28.10 33.40 -19.91
C THR A 327 27.46 33.37 -21.30
N ILE A 328 26.15 33.33 -21.39
CA ILE A 328 25.43 33.52 -22.66
C ILE A 328 24.52 34.73 -22.58
N ILE A 329 24.69 35.56 -23.61
CA ILE A 329 24.08 36.85 -23.84
C ILE A 329 22.59 36.75 -24.21
N ASP A 330 21.86 37.71 -23.67
CA ASP A 330 20.43 37.99 -23.84
C ASP A 330 20.07 38.35 -25.31
N THR A 331 19.01 37.78 -25.87
CA THR A 331 18.18 38.45 -26.87
C THR A 331 16.72 38.00 -26.79
N ASN A 332 15.84 39.01 -26.66
CA ASN A 332 14.38 38.95 -26.77
C ASN A 332 13.92 38.33 -28.07
N ASP A 333 12.90 37.50 -28.07
CA ASP A 333 11.57 37.80 -28.60
C ASP A 333 10.60 36.58 -28.49
N ALA A 334 9.45 36.90 -27.96
CA ALA A 334 8.08 36.52 -28.26
C ALA A 334 7.71 35.08 -28.70
N LYS A 335 6.75 34.57 -27.94
CA LYS A 335 5.71 33.57 -28.34
C LYS A 335 6.18 32.27 -28.98
N GLY A 336 6.18 31.23 -28.20
CA GLY A 336 6.28 29.86 -28.72
C GLY A 336 6.03 28.85 -27.62
N THR A 337 4.97 28.16 -27.77
CA THR A 337 4.51 26.97 -27.09
C THR A 337 5.62 26.08 -26.53
N LEU A 338 5.59 25.79 -25.25
CA LEU A 338 6.43 24.77 -24.62
C LEU A 338 5.97 23.37 -25.09
N ALA A 339 6.61 22.88 -26.12
CA ALA A 339 6.57 21.46 -26.44
C ALA A 339 7.80 20.82 -25.79
N ALA A 340 7.58 20.09 -24.72
CA ALA A 340 8.65 19.29 -24.14
C ALA A 340 9.00 18.16 -25.11
N ASN A 341 10.24 18.11 -25.53
CA ASN A 341 10.79 17.04 -26.36
C ASN A 341 10.79 15.70 -25.61
N LEU A 342 9.75 14.91 -25.81
CA LEU A 342 9.88 13.48 -25.67
C LEU A 342 10.09 12.95 -27.12
N ASN A 343 11.33 12.74 -27.48
CA ASN A 343 11.69 12.02 -28.68
C ASN A 343 11.29 10.55 -28.52
N LEU A 344 10.01 10.28 -28.74
CA LEU A 344 9.60 8.95 -29.13
C LEU A 344 9.65 8.94 -30.66
N SER A 345 10.66 8.27 -31.19
CA SER A 345 10.78 8.07 -32.64
C SER A 345 9.49 7.44 -33.18
N ALA A 346 9.00 8.00 -34.26
CA ALA A 346 7.77 7.57 -34.95
C ALA A 346 7.88 6.19 -35.63
N ASP A 347 8.88 5.41 -35.29
CA ASP A 347 9.18 4.10 -35.90
C ASP A 347 9.28 2.98 -34.85
N ASP A 348 8.28 2.86 -33.96
CA ASP A 348 8.12 1.63 -33.17
C ASP A 348 7.06 0.75 -33.90
N PRO A 349 7.46 -0.34 -34.56
CA PRO A 349 6.55 -1.14 -35.37
C PRO A 349 5.62 -2.06 -34.58
N THR A 350 5.48 -1.86 -33.27
CA THR A 350 4.72 -2.79 -32.41
C THR A 350 3.35 -2.28 -31.94
N SER A 351 2.94 -1.03 -32.26
CA SER A 351 1.59 -0.59 -31.92
C SER A 351 0.63 -0.86 -33.10
N GLU A 352 0.02 -2.01 -33.07
CA GLU A 352 -1.05 -2.32 -34.02
C GLU A 352 -2.24 -1.37 -33.83
N PRO A 353 -2.90 -0.95 -34.91
CA PRO A 353 -4.02 -0.02 -34.83
C PRO A 353 -5.19 -0.66 -34.07
N PRO A 354 -5.94 0.11 -33.28
CA PRO A 354 -7.01 -0.47 -32.47
C PRO A 354 -8.12 -1.09 -33.34
N THR A 355 -8.63 -2.21 -32.89
CA THR A 355 -9.69 -2.95 -33.57
C THR A 355 -11.00 -2.94 -32.79
N HIS A 356 -10.94 -2.73 -31.48
CA HIS A 356 -12.11 -2.79 -30.60
C HIS A 356 -12.09 -1.67 -29.56
N LEU A 357 -13.29 -1.30 -29.08
CA LEU A 357 -13.52 -0.41 -27.96
C LEU A 357 -13.99 -1.26 -26.77
N LEU A 358 -13.25 -1.23 -25.68
CA LEU A 358 -13.58 -1.94 -24.43
C LEU A 358 -14.42 -1.03 -23.53
N ILE A 359 -15.67 -1.41 -23.27
CA ILE A 359 -16.62 -0.67 -22.40
C ILE A 359 -17.14 -1.67 -21.37
N ASP A 360 -16.98 -1.37 -20.10
CA ASP A 360 -17.46 -2.21 -18.99
C ASP A 360 -17.05 -3.70 -19.12
N GLY A 361 -15.83 -3.93 -19.63
CA GLY A 361 -15.29 -5.28 -19.79
C GLY A 361 -15.75 -6.02 -21.07
N ILE A 362 -16.55 -5.38 -21.93
CA ILE A 362 -17.03 -5.96 -23.20
C ILE A 362 -16.31 -5.26 -24.36
N ALA A 363 -15.73 -6.04 -25.29
CA ALA A 363 -15.04 -5.53 -26.47
C ALA A 363 -16.03 -5.39 -27.65
N TYR A 364 -16.21 -4.16 -28.10
CA TYR A 364 -17.06 -3.81 -29.24
C TYR A 364 -16.18 -3.50 -30.45
N ARG A 365 -16.42 -4.18 -31.58
CA ARG A 365 -15.62 -3.96 -32.79
C ARG A 365 -15.85 -2.54 -33.33
N ILE A 366 -14.75 -1.80 -33.56
CA ILE A 366 -14.83 -0.47 -34.13
C ILE A 366 -15.25 -0.61 -35.60
N GLY A 367 -16.43 -0.05 -35.95
CA GLY A 367 -17.00 -0.09 -37.26
C GLY A 367 -17.18 1.30 -37.87
N VAL A 368 -17.86 1.34 -38.99
CA VAL A 368 -18.19 2.60 -39.67
C VAL A 368 -19.41 3.28 -39.05
N GLU A 369 -20.21 2.56 -38.26
CA GLU A 369 -21.43 3.09 -37.64
C GLU A 369 -21.18 3.47 -36.18
N PRO A 370 -21.31 4.75 -35.82
CA PRO A 370 -21.08 5.23 -34.46
C PRO A 370 -21.99 4.59 -33.40
N SER A 371 -23.18 4.14 -33.78
CA SER A 371 -24.14 3.47 -32.89
C SER A 371 -23.62 2.14 -32.33
N ALA A 372 -22.65 1.51 -32.99
CA ALA A 372 -22.07 0.24 -32.53
C ALA A 372 -21.15 0.39 -31.32
N THR A 373 -20.76 1.62 -30.96
CA THR A 373 -19.81 1.88 -29.86
C THR A 373 -20.46 2.57 -28.65
N GLU A 374 -21.73 2.30 -28.41
CA GLU A 374 -22.49 2.80 -27.24
C GLU A 374 -22.33 4.31 -26.97
N GLY A 375 -22.33 5.13 -28.04
CA GLY A 375 -22.29 6.58 -27.91
C GLY A 375 -20.91 7.18 -27.69
N PHE A 376 -19.81 6.42 -27.87
CA PHE A 376 -18.47 6.99 -27.84
C PHE A 376 -18.04 7.55 -29.22
N GLY A 377 -18.84 7.32 -30.26
CA GLY A 377 -18.59 7.90 -31.58
C GLY A 377 -17.24 7.53 -32.20
N VAL A 378 -16.66 6.40 -31.83
CA VAL A 378 -15.37 5.97 -32.38
C VAL A 378 -15.58 5.27 -33.74
N VAL A 379 -14.95 5.82 -34.76
CA VAL A 379 -15.01 5.30 -36.12
C VAL A 379 -13.59 4.95 -36.63
N LYS A 380 -13.51 4.11 -37.64
CA LYS A 380 -12.23 3.69 -38.22
C LYS A 380 -12.22 4.01 -39.71
N SER A 381 -11.19 4.74 -40.15
CA SER A 381 -10.97 5.03 -41.58
C SER A 381 -9.49 4.88 -41.88
N GLN A 382 -9.19 4.24 -43.01
CA GLN A 382 -7.82 3.98 -43.49
C GLN A 382 -6.91 3.34 -42.40
N GLY A 383 -7.50 2.49 -41.53
CA GLY A 383 -6.75 1.80 -40.51
C GLY A 383 -6.59 2.57 -39.21
N LEU A 384 -6.99 3.85 -39.17
CA LEU A 384 -6.85 4.71 -37.98
C LEU A 384 -8.21 4.91 -37.29
N ALA A 385 -8.22 4.94 -35.98
CA ALA A 385 -9.43 5.25 -35.14
C ALA A 385 -9.47 6.73 -34.84
N TYR A 386 -10.66 7.34 -34.82
CA TYR A 386 -10.89 8.73 -34.43
C TYR A 386 -12.31 8.89 -33.89
N ILE A 387 -12.56 10.01 -33.22
CA ILE A 387 -13.92 10.34 -32.74
C ILE A 387 -14.59 11.17 -33.83
N GLU A 388 -15.80 10.79 -34.17
CA GLU A 388 -16.63 11.54 -35.13
C GLU A 388 -16.98 12.93 -34.55
N ASP A 389 -16.94 13.97 -35.41
CA ASP A 389 -17.13 15.39 -35.01
C ASP A 389 -18.39 15.66 -34.19
N SER A 390 -19.43 14.88 -34.37
CA SER A 390 -20.70 14.98 -33.64
C SER A 390 -20.57 14.63 -32.14
N PHE A 391 -19.55 13.96 -31.78
CA PHE A 391 -19.31 13.51 -30.41
C PHE A 391 -18.17 14.23 -29.68
N UNK A 392 -17.52 14.88 -30.28
CA UNK A 392 -16.41 15.52 -29.77
C UNK A 392 -16.58 16.41 -28.61
N UNK A 393 -17.62 16.79 -28.40
CA UNK A 393 -17.95 17.63 -27.30
C UNK A 393 -18.27 16.92 -26.07
N GLU A 394 -18.61 15.81 -26.24
CA GLU A 394 -19.07 15.00 -25.12
C GLU A 394 -17.99 14.06 -24.59
N ILE A 395 -16.90 13.90 -25.31
CA ILE A 395 -15.85 12.91 -25.01
C ILE A 395 -14.51 13.59 -24.74
N THR A 396 -13.91 13.28 -23.60
CA THR A 396 -12.54 13.65 -23.24
C THR A 396 -11.61 12.50 -23.60
N VAL A 397 -10.59 12.77 -24.39
CA VAL A 397 -9.61 11.77 -24.83
C VAL A 397 -8.33 11.91 -24.02
N LEU A 398 -7.89 10.81 -23.39
CA LEU A 398 -6.54 10.68 -22.85
C LEU A 398 -5.76 9.75 -23.76
N SER A 399 -5.07 10.35 -24.72
CA SER A 399 -4.26 9.62 -25.70
C SER A 399 -2.82 9.48 -25.24
N VAL A 400 -2.25 8.32 -25.52
CA VAL A 400 -0.85 8.03 -25.19
C VAL A 400 0.12 8.88 -26.04
N SER A 401 -0.31 9.39 -27.19
CA SER A 401 0.57 10.11 -28.14
C SER A 401 0.21 11.58 -28.42
N GLY A 402 -0.72 12.17 -27.68
CA GLY A 402 -0.94 13.63 -27.71
C GLY A 402 -1.52 14.25 -28.99
N SER A 403 -1.99 13.47 -29.97
CA SER A 403 -2.69 13.97 -31.16
C SER A 403 -4.19 13.71 -31.03
N HIS A 404 -5.01 14.75 -31.25
CA HIS A 404 -6.46 14.59 -31.25
C HIS A 404 -7.03 13.99 -32.54
N ASP A 405 -6.21 13.90 -33.57
CA ASP A 405 -6.68 13.49 -34.92
C ASP A 405 -6.69 11.97 -35.10
N THR A 406 -5.93 11.21 -34.30
CA THR A 406 -5.90 9.74 -34.39
C THR A 406 -5.73 9.14 -33.00
N LEU A 407 -6.43 8.04 -32.75
CA LEU A 407 -6.47 7.37 -31.45
C LEU A 407 -5.71 6.04 -31.53
N PRO A 408 -4.52 5.93 -30.92
CA PRO A 408 -3.78 4.66 -30.87
C PRO A 408 -4.39 3.69 -29.85
N THR A 409 -3.99 2.42 -29.95
CA THR A 409 -4.31 1.38 -28.97
C THR A 409 -3.84 1.84 -27.58
N GLY A 410 -4.68 1.67 -26.56
CA GLY A 410 -4.43 2.13 -25.19
C GLY A 410 -5.03 3.49 -24.86
N SER A 411 -5.54 4.24 -25.86
CA SER A 411 -6.23 5.51 -25.61
C SER A 411 -7.48 5.28 -24.76
N ARG A 412 -7.68 6.12 -23.74
CA ARG A 412 -8.88 6.09 -22.89
C ARG A 412 -9.80 7.25 -23.25
N LEU A 413 -11.07 6.96 -23.28
CA LEU A 413 -12.14 7.89 -23.63
C LEU A 413 -13.05 8.02 -22.42
N TYR A 414 -13.37 9.27 -22.04
CA TYR A 414 -14.28 9.57 -20.95
C TYR A 414 -15.45 10.39 -21.48
N ARG A 415 -16.64 9.87 -21.32
CA ARG A 415 -17.86 10.57 -21.72
C ARG A 415 -18.34 11.46 -20.58
N SER A 416 -19.04 12.56 -20.91
CA SER A 416 -19.53 13.54 -19.93
C SER A 416 -20.48 12.98 -18.88
N ASP A 417 -21.09 11.81 -19.13
CA ASP A 417 -21.97 11.11 -18.18
C ASP A 417 -21.22 10.18 -17.23
N GLY A 418 -19.86 10.16 -17.28
CA GLY A 418 -19.02 9.36 -16.40
C GLY A 418 -18.64 7.99 -16.92
N LYS A 419 -19.08 7.60 -18.11
CA LYS A 419 -18.68 6.31 -18.71
C LYS A 419 -17.26 6.36 -19.28
N GLU A 420 -16.54 5.26 -19.11
CA GLU A 420 -15.16 5.10 -19.58
C GLU A 420 -15.08 4.00 -20.63
N ALA A 421 -14.21 4.20 -21.63
CA ALA A 421 -13.89 3.18 -22.62
C ALA A 421 -12.40 3.21 -22.94
N MET A 422 -11.84 2.10 -23.44
CA MET A 422 -10.43 1.99 -23.84
C MET A 422 -10.31 1.34 -25.21
N LEU A 423 -9.45 1.91 -26.05
CA LEU A 423 -9.13 1.34 -27.36
C LEU A 423 -8.16 0.16 -27.23
N ILE A 424 -8.54 -1.00 -27.75
CA ILE A 424 -7.73 -2.21 -27.67
C ILE A 424 -7.54 -2.85 -29.07
N PHE A 425 -6.45 -3.59 -29.20
CA PHE A 425 -6.22 -4.46 -30.35
C PHE A 425 -6.63 -5.89 -29.96
N VAL A 426 -7.43 -6.53 -30.79
CA VAL A 426 -7.82 -7.94 -30.63
C VAL A 426 -7.41 -8.66 -31.93
N GLU A 427 -6.52 -9.61 -31.80
CA GLU A 427 -6.08 -10.47 -32.89
C GLU A 427 -7.25 -11.38 -33.31
N THR A 428 -7.65 -11.38 -34.59
CA THR A 428 -8.79 -12.16 -35.10
C THR A 428 -8.33 -13.41 -35.85
#